data_22c2a3d29490cd31a639d2381984acc5
#
_entry.id   22c2a3d29490cd31a639d2381984acc5
#
_cell.length_a   1.000
_cell.length_b   1.000
_cell.length_c   1.000
_cell.angle_alpha   90.00
_cell.angle_beta   90.00
_cell.angle_gamma   90.00
#
_symmetry.space_group_name_H-M   'P 1'
#
loop_
_entity.id
_entity.type
_entity.pdbx_description
1 polymer ?
#
loop_
_entity_poly.entity_id
_entity_poly.type
_entity_poly.pdbx_seq_one_letter_code
_entity_poly.pdbx_strand_id
1 'polypeptide(L)'
;MASKTFHELFLDELRDLYSAENQIIKALPKLIKAASNAELGKALTSHLDETRAQVERLERIFDDLGESPKGKKCKGMEGLLEEGDEHVKEVPRGSRRDAVIIAGAQRVEHYEISGYGTARAWAEQMQHDVAVSLLGRTLDEEAAADEKLTKIALGRVLGDGVNEKAEEGGGGRSGTRSAAKKKASGKKRGKRGNKSGKKSSTKKAGKKKAGRRG
;
A
#
# COMPACT_ATOMS: atom_id res chain seq x y z
N MET A 1 -7.42 -26.84 -28.16
CA MET A 1 -7.69 -25.39 -28.03
C MET A 1 -6.47 -24.63 -28.54
N ALA A 2 -6.61 -23.61 -29.35
CA ALA A 2 -5.51 -22.75 -29.74
C ALA A 2 -4.93 -22.06 -28.49
N SER A 3 -3.60 -22.00 -28.38
CA SER A 3 -2.94 -21.28 -27.29
C SER A 3 -3.11 -19.77 -27.52
N LYS A 4 -3.42 -19.02 -26.45
CA LYS A 4 -3.49 -17.56 -26.54
C LYS A 4 -2.10 -16.99 -26.83
N THR A 5 -2.07 -15.98 -27.68
CA THR A 5 -0.88 -15.16 -27.92
C THR A 5 -0.58 -14.28 -26.72
N PHE A 6 0.64 -13.75 -26.60
CA PHE A 6 1.00 -12.83 -25.52
C PHE A 6 0.18 -11.53 -25.56
N HIS A 7 -0.15 -11.04 -26.75
CA HIS A 7 -1.03 -9.90 -26.93
C HIS A 7 -2.46 -10.18 -26.43
N GLU A 8 -3.02 -11.35 -26.71
CA GLU A 8 -4.34 -11.75 -26.18
C GLU A 8 -4.35 -11.87 -24.64
N LEU A 9 -3.25 -12.32 -24.03
CA LEU A 9 -3.11 -12.33 -22.58
C LEU A 9 -3.09 -10.92 -22.00
N PHE A 10 -2.38 -10.00 -22.64
CA PHE A 10 -2.34 -8.59 -22.25
C PHE A 10 -3.74 -7.92 -22.37
N LEU A 11 -4.46 -8.15 -23.46
CA LEU A 11 -5.83 -7.64 -23.61
C LEU A 11 -6.79 -8.22 -22.55
N ASP A 12 -6.62 -9.49 -22.20
CA ASP A 12 -7.40 -10.12 -21.13
C ASP A 12 -7.12 -9.49 -19.76
N GLU A 13 -5.87 -9.16 -19.46
CA GLU A 13 -5.48 -8.46 -18.23
C GLU A 13 -6.06 -7.04 -18.19
N LEU A 14 -5.94 -6.29 -19.26
CA LEU A 14 -6.56 -4.95 -19.36
C LEU A 14 -8.08 -4.99 -19.19
N ARG A 15 -8.76 -5.98 -19.77
CA ARG A 15 -10.22 -6.16 -19.61
C ARG A 15 -10.60 -6.54 -18.20
N ASP A 16 -9.75 -7.32 -17.51
CA ASP A 16 -9.94 -7.65 -16.10
C ASP A 16 -9.84 -6.41 -15.23
N LEU A 17 -8.79 -5.60 -15.40
CA LEU A 17 -8.61 -4.32 -14.72
C LEU A 17 -9.77 -3.36 -14.99
N TYR A 18 -10.19 -3.20 -16.25
CA TYR A 18 -11.34 -2.37 -16.59
C TYR A 18 -12.63 -2.81 -15.88
N SER A 19 -12.84 -4.11 -15.77
CA SER A 19 -13.97 -4.65 -15.01
C SER A 19 -13.81 -4.42 -13.51
N ALA A 20 -12.60 -4.55 -12.95
CA ALA A 20 -12.31 -4.30 -11.55
C ALA A 20 -12.62 -2.85 -11.17
N GLU A 21 -12.07 -1.89 -11.89
CA GLU A 21 -12.32 -0.45 -11.69
C GLU A 21 -13.82 -0.10 -11.69
N ASN A 22 -14.55 -0.61 -12.69
CA ASN A 22 -15.99 -0.37 -12.78
C ASN A 22 -16.79 -0.99 -11.63
N GLN A 23 -16.29 -2.03 -10.98
CA GLN A 23 -16.87 -2.61 -9.77
C GLN A 23 -16.54 -1.76 -8.54
N ILE A 24 -15.30 -1.26 -8.43
CA ILE A 24 -14.83 -0.36 -7.34
C ILE A 24 -15.63 0.95 -7.35
N ILE A 25 -15.82 1.59 -8.52
CA ILE A 25 -16.65 2.80 -8.66
C ILE A 25 -18.05 2.60 -8.05
N LYS A 26 -18.63 1.42 -8.21
CA LYS A 26 -19.97 1.10 -7.67
C LYS A 26 -19.94 0.80 -6.17
N ALA A 27 -18.83 0.27 -5.64
CA ALA A 27 -18.69 -0.10 -4.23
C ALA A 27 -18.31 1.09 -3.34
N LEU A 28 -17.42 1.97 -3.78
CA LEU A 28 -16.87 3.09 -3.01
C LEU A 28 -17.94 4.00 -2.36
N PRO A 29 -19.03 4.41 -3.04
CA PRO A 29 -20.06 5.25 -2.41
C PRO A 29 -20.69 4.64 -1.16
N LYS A 30 -20.76 3.32 -1.08
CA LYS A 30 -21.27 2.60 0.10
C LYS A 30 -20.26 2.63 1.24
N LEU A 31 -18.98 2.40 0.95
CA LEU A 31 -17.89 2.46 1.93
C LEU A 31 -17.72 3.88 2.50
N ILE A 32 -17.80 4.91 1.65
CA ILE A 32 -17.76 6.33 2.07
C ILE A 32 -18.88 6.62 3.10
N LYS A 33 -20.10 6.13 2.86
CA LYS A 33 -21.23 6.30 3.80
C LYS A 33 -21.05 5.49 5.09
N ALA A 34 -20.38 4.33 5.01
CA ALA A 34 -20.15 3.44 6.15
C ALA A 34 -19.05 3.94 7.08
N ALA A 35 -18.06 4.66 6.55
CA ALA A 35 -16.94 5.22 7.30
C ALA A 35 -17.43 6.21 8.39
N SER A 36 -16.76 6.19 9.55
CA SER A 36 -16.98 7.10 10.67
C SER A 36 -15.82 8.07 10.83
N ASN A 37 -14.61 7.64 10.48
CA ASN A 37 -13.41 8.48 10.48
C ASN A 37 -13.43 9.44 9.28
N ALA A 38 -13.31 10.76 9.56
CA ALA A 38 -13.40 11.79 8.53
C ALA A 38 -12.26 11.72 7.49
N GLU A 39 -11.04 11.36 7.92
CA GLU A 39 -9.89 11.23 7.00
C GLU A 39 -10.05 10.01 6.10
N LEU A 40 -10.58 8.89 6.63
CA LEU A 40 -10.92 7.72 5.83
C LEU A 40 -12.00 8.07 4.79
N GLY A 41 -13.06 8.78 5.20
CA GLY A 41 -14.13 9.22 4.29
C GLY A 41 -13.59 10.11 3.15
N LYS A 42 -12.70 11.05 3.46
CA LYS A 42 -12.02 11.88 2.43
C LYS A 42 -11.12 11.06 1.52
N ALA A 43 -10.34 10.11 2.07
CA ALA A 43 -9.46 9.25 1.31
C ALA A 43 -10.25 8.42 0.29
N LEU A 44 -11.33 7.76 0.73
CA LEU A 44 -12.21 6.98 -0.16
C LEU A 44 -12.91 7.85 -1.21
N THR A 45 -13.25 9.11 -0.88
CA THR A 45 -13.85 10.05 -1.84
C THR A 45 -12.84 10.46 -2.91
N SER A 46 -11.60 10.79 -2.52
CA SER A 46 -10.52 11.09 -3.46
C SER A 46 -10.24 9.90 -4.38
N HIS A 47 -10.16 8.70 -3.79
CA HIS A 47 -9.93 7.47 -4.54
C HIS A 47 -11.05 7.17 -5.55
N LEU A 48 -12.32 7.47 -5.24
CA LEU A 48 -13.40 7.35 -6.22
C LEU A 48 -13.20 8.22 -7.46
N ASP A 49 -12.67 9.42 -7.30
CA ASP A 49 -12.38 10.31 -8.43
C ASP A 49 -11.12 9.84 -9.19
N GLU A 50 -10.13 9.32 -8.49
CA GLU A 50 -8.94 8.66 -9.06
C GLU A 50 -9.33 7.44 -9.89
N THR A 51 -10.18 6.53 -9.37
CA THR A 51 -10.70 5.33 -10.04
C THR A 51 -11.44 5.68 -11.35
N ARG A 52 -12.21 6.76 -11.36
CA ARG A 52 -12.86 7.23 -12.60
C ARG A 52 -11.84 7.64 -13.67
N ALA A 53 -10.79 8.35 -13.26
CA ALA A 53 -9.72 8.73 -14.18
C ALA A 53 -8.90 7.52 -14.64
N GLN A 54 -8.81 6.46 -13.85
CA GLN A 54 -8.16 5.20 -14.21
C GLN A 54 -8.95 4.44 -15.27
N VAL A 55 -10.29 4.41 -15.14
CA VAL A 55 -11.16 3.88 -16.20
C VAL A 55 -10.94 4.62 -17.53
N GLU A 56 -10.91 5.97 -17.52
CA GLU A 56 -10.65 6.76 -18.72
C GLU A 56 -9.27 6.47 -19.34
N ARG A 57 -8.25 6.20 -18.51
CA ARG A 57 -6.92 5.79 -19.00
C ARG A 57 -6.94 4.41 -19.66
N LEU A 58 -7.66 3.45 -19.09
CA LEU A 58 -7.83 2.13 -19.69
C LEU A 58 -8.59 2.23 -21.01
N GLU A 59 -9.66 3.02 -21.08
CA GLU A 59 -10.39 3.29 -22.35
C GLU A 59 -9.46 3.87 -23.41
N ARG A 60 -8.61 4.83 -23.03
CA ARG A 60 -7.62 5.41 -23.95
C ARG A 60 -6.59 4.39 -24.43
N ILE A 61 -6.17 3.45 -23.59
CA ILE A 61 -5.26 2.35 -23.98
C ILE A 61 -5.97 1.45 -25.00
N PHE A 62 -7.23 1.09 -24.76
CA PHE A 62 -8.02 0.28 -25.70
C PHE A 62 -8.21 0.99 -27.04
N ASP A 63 -8.48 2.30 -27.04
CA ASP A 63 -8.59 3.11 -28.26
C ASP A 63 -7.27 3.12 -29.05
N ASP A 64 -6.12 3.28 -28.38
CA ASP A 64 -4.79 3.25 -29.00
C ASP A 64 -4.46 1.88 -29.61
N LEU A 65 -4.94 0.80 -28.99
CA LEU A 65 -4.80 -0.57 -29.48
C LEU A 65 -5.82 -0.96 -30.56
N GLY A 66 -6.85 -0.14 -30.80
CA GLY A 66 -7.96 -0.47 -31.69
C GLY A 66 -8.86 -1.59 -31.19
N GLU A 67 -8.94 -1.77 -29.86
CA GLU A 67 -9.59 -2.87 -29.18
C GLU A 67 -10.77 -2.41 -28.29
N SER A 68 -11.64 -3.35 -27.89
CA SER A 68 -12.78 -3.07 -27.00
C SER A 68 -12.44 -3.43 -25.56
N PRO A 69 -12.77 -2.55 -24.57
CA PRO A 69 -12.60 -2.85 -23.14
C PRO A 69 -13.61 -3.87 -22.60
N LYS A 70 -14.66 -4.20 -23.35
CA LYS A 70 -15.76 -5.06 -22.91
C LYS A 70 -15.45 -6.54 -23.09
N GLY A 71 -16.10 -7.38 -22.29
CA GLY A 71 -16.16 -8.83 -22.52
C GLY A 71 -15.69 -9.70 -21.36
N LYS A 72 -15.12 -9.15 -20.29
CA LYS A 72 -14.65 -9.93 -19.13
C LYS A 72 -15.22 -9.34 -17.85
N LYS A 73 -15.63 -10.18 -16.92
CA LYS A 73 -15.94 -9.79 -15.54
C LYS A 73 -14.79 -10.25 -14.64
N CYS A 74 -14.19 -9.32 -13.91
CA CYS A 74 -13.19 -9.63 -12.91
C CYS A 74 -13.84 -10.33 -11.72
N LYS A 75 -13.60 -11.63 -11.58
CA LYS A 75 -14.10 -12.44 -10.46
C LYS A 75 -13.29 -12.24 -9.19
N GLY A 76 -12.00 -11.91 -9.32
CA GLY A 76 -11.13 -11.60 -8.20
C GLY A 76 -11.65 -10.38 -7.45
N MET A 77 -11.90 -9.27 -8.16
CA MET A 77 -12.46 -8.06 -7.58
C MET A 77 -13.87 -8.28 -7.03
N GLU A 78 -14.73 -9.00 -7.75
CA GLU A 78 -16.07 -9.35 -7.25
C GLU A 78 -15.98 -10.02 -5.86
N GLY A 79 -15.12 -11.03 -5.70
CA GLY A 79 -14.94 -11.74 -4.44
C GLY A 79 -14.37 -10.84 -3.34
N LEU A 80 -13.40 -9.98 -3.64
CA LEU A 80 -12.84 -9.02 -2.68
C LEU A 80 -13.88 -8.03 -2.17
N LEU A 81 -14.73 -7.52 -3.06
CA LEU A 81 -15.78 -6.57 -2.71
C LEU A 81 -16.93 -7.24 -1.93
N GLU A 82 -17.28 -8.49 -2.24
CA GLU A 82 -18.25 -9.28 -1.50
C GLU A 82 -17.77 -9.56 -0.08
N GLU A 83 -16.53 -10.06 0.09
CA GLU A 83 -15.91 -10.30 1.40
C GLU A 83 -15.84 -9.00 2.22
N GLY A 84 -15.42 -7.90 1.61
CA GLY A 84 -15.36 -6.60 2.28
C GLY A 84 -16.73 -6.11 2.76
N ASP A 85 -17.77 -6.28 1.94
CA ASP A 85 -19.15 -5.92 2.28
C ASP A 85 -19.73 -6.76 3.43
N GLU A 86 -19.42 -8.04 3.47
CA GLU A 86 -19.81 -8.95 4.56
C GLU A 86 -19.15 -8.51 5.87
N HIS A 87 -17.84 -8.31 5.88
CA HIS A 87 -17.11 -7.88 7.07
C HIS A 87 -17.60 -6.53 7.61
N VAL A 88 -17.91 -5.56 6.72
CA VAL A 88 -18.45 -4.25 7.12
C VAL A 88 -19.83 -4.38 7.79
N LYS A 89 -20.67 -5.32 7.36
CA LYS A 89 -22.00 -5.57 7.95
C LYS A 89 -21.93 -6.22 9.33
N GLU A 90 -20.91 -7.05 9.57
CA GLU A 90 -20.73 -7.77 10.84
C GLU A 90 -20.32 -6.85 12.00
N VAL A 91 -19.74 -5.66 11.70
CA VAL A 91 -19.17 -4.78 12.71
C VAL A 91 -20.03 -3.51 12.87
N PRO A 92 -20.42 -3.14 14.11
CA PRO A 92 -21.13 -1.87 14.38
C PRO A 92 -20.35 -0.65 13.90
N ARG A 93 -21.05 0.41 13.52
CA ARG A 93 -20.44 1.67 13.08
C ARG A 93 -19.51 2.23 14.16
N GLY A 94 -18.33 2.71 13.75
CA GLY A 94 -17.28 3.23 14.63
C GLY A 94 -15.89 2.79 14.16
N SER A 95 -14.89 3.04 14.98
CA SER A 95 -13.48 2.79 14.65
C SER A 95 -13.16 1.35 14.24
N ARG A 96 -13.86 0.37 14.80
CA ARG A 96 -13.68 -1.05 14.39
C ARG A 96 -14.15 -1.28 12.96
N ARG A 97 -15.29 -0.70 12.57
CA ARG A 97 -15.75 -0.78 11.19
C ARG A 97 -14.80 -0.04 10.26
N ASP A 98 -14.27 1.11 10.68
CA ASP A 98 -13.27 1.85 9.90
C ASP A 98 -12.00 1.01 9.69
N ALA A 99 -11.54 0.28 10.70
CA ALA A 99 -10.41 -0.65 10.56
C ALA A 99 -10.70 -1.79 9.56
N VAL A 100 -11.93 -2.33 9.57
CA VAL A 100 -12.37 -3.35 8.60
C VAL A 100 -12.44 -2.77 7.18
N ILE A 101 -12.95 -1.54 7.02
CA ILE A 101 -13.00 -0.85 5.72
C ILE A 101 -11.56 -0.66 5.19
N ILE A 102 -10.62 -0.20 6.02
CA ILE A 102 -9.21 -0.04 5.63
C ILE A 102 -8.64 -1.39 5.18
N ALA A 103 -8.84 -2.46 5.95
CA ALA A 103 -8.31 -3.77 5.62
C ALA A 103 -8.87 -4.32 4.29
N GLY A 104 -10.16 -4.10 4.01
CA GLY A 104 -10.79 -4.47 2.74
C GLY A 104 -10.24 -3.63 1.56
N ALA A 105 -10.16 -2.31 1.73
CA ALA A 105 -9.62 -1.41 0.72
C ALA A 105 -8.17 -1.77 0.37
N GLN A 106 -7.30 -1.99 1.35
CA GLN A 106 -5.91 -2.37 1.08
C GLN A 106 -5.78 -3.69 0.30
N ARG A 107 -6.70 -4.67 0.47
CA ARG A 107 -6.71 -5.86 -0.38
C ARG A 107 -7.05 -5.53 -1.83
N VAL A 108 -7.96 -4.57 -2.04
CA VAL A 108 -8.31 -4.07 -3.37
C VAL A 108 -7.09 -3.38 -4.00
N GLU A 109 -6.44 -2.43 -3.30
CA GLU A 109 -5.23 -1.75 -3.78
C GLU A 109 -4.14 -2.76 -4.18
N HIS A 110 -3.88 -3.78 -3.35
CA HIS A 110 -2.88 -4.80 -3.66
C HIS A 110 -3.24 -5.67 -4.87
N TYR A 111 -4.52 -5.94 -5.10
CA TYR A 111 -4.98 -6.59 -6.33
C TYR A 111 -4.65 -5.73 -7.54
N GLU A 112 -4.94 -4.44 -7.48
CA GLU A 112 -4.70 -3.46 -8.55
C GLU A 112 -3.21 -3.23 -8.78
N ILE A 113 -2.41 -3.07 -7.74
CA ILE A 113 -0.93 -2.97 -7.84
C ILE A 113 -0.35 -4.19 -8.58
N SER A 114 -0.82 -5.40 -8.27
CA SER A 114 -0.38 -6.61 -8.96
C SER A 114 -0.80 -6.63 -10.42
N GLY A 115 -2.05 -6.30 -10.73
CA GLY A 115 -2.60 -6.28 -12.08
C GLY A 115 -1.94 -5.20 -12.96
N TYR A 116 -1.90 -3.96 -12.48
CA TYR A 116 -1.27 -2.84 -13.19
C TYR A 116 0.23 -3.04 -13.39
N GLY A 117 0.93 -3.58 -12.37
CA GLY A 117 2.35 -3.93 -12.49
C GLY A 117 2.60 -4.97 -13.58
N THR A 118 1.77 -6.00 -13.64
CA THR A 118 1.83 -7.06 -14.66
C THR A 118 1.52 -6.50 -16.05
N ALA A 119 0.41 -5.78 -16.20
CA ALA A 119 -0.01 -5.21 -17.47
C ALA A 119 1.03 -4.22 -18.02
N ARG A 120 1.61 -3.38 -17.16
CA ARG A 120 2.68 -2.45 -17.53
C ARG A 120 3.93 -3.19 -18.03
N ALA A 121 4.39 -4.22 -17.32
CA ALA A 121 5.56 -5.01 -17.73
C ALA A 121 5.33 -5.69 -19.10
N TRP A 122 4.11 -6.17 -19.36
CA TRP A 122 3.74 -6.76 -20.64
C TRP A 122 3.69 -5.71 -21.76
N ALA A 123 3.16 -4.52 -21.48
CA ALA A 123 3.16 -3.38 -22.39
C ALA A 123 4.60 -2.96 -22.76
N GLU A 124 5.52 -2.89 -21.79
CA GLU A 124 6.95 -2.63 -22.01
C GLU A 124 7.55 -3.65 -22.96
N GLN A 125 7.30 -4.95 -22.74
CA GLN A 125 7.81 -6.03 -23.58
C GLN A 125 7.30 -5.95 -25.01
N MET A 126 6.07 -5.43 -25.21
CA MET A 126 5.44 -5.29 -26.52
C MET A 126 5.67 -3.90 -27.15
N GLN A 127 6.40 -3.01 -26.49
CA GLN A 127 6.70 -1.65 -26.94
C GLN A 127 5.45 -0.78 -27.14
N HIS A 128 4.42 -0.96 -26.29
CA HIS A 128 3.22 -0.13 -26.25
C HIS A 128 3.42 1.08 -25.33
N ASP A 129 4.17 2.09 -25.78
CA ASP A 129 4.62 3.23 -24.96
C ASP A 129 3.47 4.01 -24.30
N VAL A 130 2.35 4.18 -24.99
CA VAL A 130 1.14 4.83 -24.46
C VAL A 130 0.61 4.03 -23.25
N ALA A 131 0.47 2.73 -23.40
CA ALA A 131 0.02 1.85 -22.31
C ALA A 131 0.99 1.87 -21.14
N VAL A 132 2.31 1.77 -21.37
CA VAL A 132 3.35 1.84 -20.34
C VAL A 132 3.20 3.09 -19.47
N SER A 133 3.04 4.26 -20.13
CA SER A 133 2.91 5.54 -19.46
C SER A 133 1.64 5.62 -18.61
N LEU A 134 0.48 5.24 -19.17
CA LEU A 134 -0.81 5.34 -18.50
C LEU A 134 -0.96 4.33 -17.36
N LEU A 135 -0.54 3.08 -17.58
CA LEU A 135 -0.55 2.04 -16.54
C LEU A 135 0.43 2.37 -15.40
N GLY A 136 1.61 2.94 -15.73
CA GLY A 136 2.57 3.38 -14.73
C GLY A 136 2.00 4.45 -13.80
N ARG A 137 1.29 5.43 -14.36
CA ARG A 137 0.62 6.47 -13.57
C ARG A 137 -0.43 5.89 -12.62
N THR A 138 -1.25 4.97 -13.09
CA THR A 138 -2.25 4.30 -12.23
C THR A 138 -1.56 3.50 -11.13
N LEU A 139 -0.53 2.72 -11.45
CA LEU A 139 0.24 1.95 -10.46
C LEU A 139 0.80 2.83 -9.33
N ASP A 140 1.30 4.03 -9.65
CA ASP A 140 1.79 4.98 -8.66
C ASP A 140 0.65 5.52 -7.78
N GLU A 141 -0.54 5.73 -8.33
CA GLU A 141 -1.73 6.17 -7.59
C GLU A 141 -2.22 5.09 -6.61
N GLU A 142 -2.27 3.81 -7.03
CA GLU A 142 -2.65 2.69 -6.16
C GLU A 142 -1.68 2.49 -5.00
N ALA A 143 -0.37 2.57 -5.28
CA ALA A 143 0.65 2.50 -4.22
C ALA A 143 0.51 3.65 -3.22
N ALA A 144 0.18 4.85 -3.69
CA ALA A 144 -0.06 6.01 -2.83
C ALA A 144 -1.36 5.87 -2.00
N ALA A 145 -2.41 5.26 -2.57
CA ALA A 145 -3.66 4.98 -1.87
C ALA A 145 -3.46 3.98 -0.72
N ASP A 146 -2.76 2.87 -0.96
CA ASP A 146 -2.40 1.89 0.09
C ASP A 146 -1.58 2.53 1.22
N GLU A 147 -0.55 3.33 0.88
CA GLU A 147 0.25 4.04 1.88
C GLU A 147 -0.59 5.03 2.70
N LYS A 148 -1.55 5.72 2.07
CA LYS A 148 -2.47 6.66 2.73
C LYS A 148 -3.40 5.94 3.70
N LEU A 149 -3.96 4.79 3.31
CA LEU A 149 -4.77 3.94 4.18
C LEU A 149 -3.96 3.46 5.39
N THR A 150 -2.73 3.02 5.20
CA THR A 150 -1.80 2.64 6.28
C THR A 150 -1.54 3.81 7.24
N LYS A 151 -1.33 5.03 6.73
CA LYS A 151 -1.13 6.23 7.57
C LYS A 151 -2.37 6.54 8.42
N ILE A 152 -3.57 6.41 7.85
CA ILE A 152 -4.84 6.60 8.58
C ILE A 152 -5.01 5.54 9.66
N ALA A 153 -4.73 4.27 9.36
CA ALA A 153 -4.79 3.16 10.30
C ALA A 153 -3.91 3.38 11.52
N LEU A 154 -2.69 3.92 11.32
CA LEU A 154 -1.67 4.10 12.35
C LEU A 154 -1.67 5.50 13.01
N GLY A 155 -2.57 6.42 12.64
CA GLY A 155 -2.61 7.78 13.20
C GLY A 155 -1.47 8.70 12.74
N ARG A 156 -0.86 8.42 11.61
CA ARG A 156 0.27 9.19 11.09
C ARG A 156 -0.13 10.38 10.21
N VAL A 157 -1.42 10.65 10.11
CA VAL A 157 -1.96 11.80 9.35
C VAL A 157 -2.37 12.91 10.32
N LEU A 158 -3.37 12.66 11.16
CA LEU A 158 -3.90 13.61 12.14
C LEU A 158 -4.46 12.84 13.36
N GLY A 159 -3.78 12.92 14.51
CA GLY A 159 -4.26 12.37 15.78
C GLY A 159 -4.10 10.85 15.91
N ASP A 160 -4.93 10.24 16.77
CA ASP A 160 -4.90 8.81 17.07
C ASP A 160 -5.34 7.97 15.88
N GLY A 161 -4.66 6.85 15.65
CA GLY A 161 -4.97 5.93 14.56
C GLY A 161 -6.33 5.26 14.68
N VAL A 162 -6.88 4.86 13.54
CA VAL A 162 -8.11 4.06 13.52
C VAL A 162 -7.94 2.78 14.31
N ASN A 163 -6.79 2.10 14.20
CA ASN A 163 -6.52 0.86 14.90
C ASN A 163 -6.45 1.04 16.42
N GLU A 164 -5.83 2.12 16.92
CA GLU A 164 -5.78 2.44 18.34
C GLU A 164 -7.19 2.66 18.91
N LYS A 165 -8.00 3.47 18.24
CA LYS A 165 -9.41 3.70 18.62
C LYS A 165 -10.27 2.44 18.54
N ALA A 166 -9.98 1.53 17.60
CA ALA A 166 -10.68 0.27 17.47
C ALA A 166 -10.39 -0.69 18.63
N GLU A 167 -9.14 -0.72 19.13
CA GLU A 167 -8.74 -1.47 20.32
C GLU A 167 -9.43 -0.91 21.57
N GLU A 168 -9.40 0.40 21.79
CA GLU A 168 -10.02 1.07 22.94
C GLU A 168 -11.54 0.88 22.99
N GLY A 169 -12.23 0.99 21.87
CA GLY A 169 -13.67 0.80 21.77
C GLY A 169 -14.18 -0.62 22.06
N GLY A 170 -13.26 -1.58 22.28
CA GLY A 170 -13.53 -3.00 22.58
C GLY A 170 -13.39 -3.38 24.05
N GLY A 171 -12.81 -2.53 24.86
CA GLY A 171 -12.42 -2.87 26.20
C GLY A 171 -13.27 -2.19 27.28
N GLY A 172 -14.30 -2.86 27.73
CA GLY A 172 -14.71 -2.79 29.11
C GLY A 172 -13.69 -3.51 30.00
N ARG A 173 -12.42 -3.09 29.99
CA ARG A 173 -11.41 -3.46 30.97
C ARG A 173 -10.48 -2.26 31.20
N SER A 174 -10.80 -1.53 32.27
CA SER A 174 -9.84 -0.71 32.98
C SER A 174 -8.57 -1.55 33.28
N GLY A 175 -7.57 -1.40 32.43
CA GLY A 175 -6.23 -1.89 32.62
C GLY A 175 -5.32 -0.68 32.63
N THR A 176 -5.05 -0.18 33.85
CA THR A 176 -4.06 0.85 34.13
C THR A 176 -2.76 0.56 33.38
N ARG A 177 -2.52 1.27 32.26
CA ARG A 177 -1.17 1.40 31.71
C ARG A 177 -0.34 2.23 32.67
N SER A 178 0.37 1.54 33.57
CA SER A 178 1.44 2.10 34.38
C SER A 178 2.45 2.77 33.46
N ALA A 179 2.45 4.09 33.48
CA ALA A 179 3.49 4.91 32.87
C ALA A 179 4.82 4.56 33.54
N ALA A 180 5.63 3.74 32.91
CA ALA A 180 7.02 3.50 33.30
C ALA A 180 7.82 4.79 33.05
N LYS A 181 7.70 5.72 34.01
CA LYS A 181 8.50 6.92 34.14
C LYS A 181 9.95 6.48 34.42
N LYS A 182 10.81 6.44 33.40
CA LYS A 182 12.26 6.30 33.58
C LYS A 182 12.76 7.44 34.46
N LYS A 183 12.93 7.18 35.76
CA LYS A 183 13.70 8.01 36.65
C LYS A 183 15.18 7.83 36.31
N ALA A 184 15.77 8.82 35.67
CA ALA A 184 17.20 9.02 35.66
C ALA A 184 17.63 9.39 37.08
N SER A 185 18.16 8.44 37.85
CA SER A 185 18.85 8.76 39.09
C SER A 185 20.34 8.98 38.79
N GLY A 186 20.71 10.24 38.76
CA GLY A 186 22.10 10.61 38.84
C GLY A 186 22.67 10.20 40.21
N LYS A 187 23.78 9.51 40.21
CA LYS A 187 24.61 9.39 41.39
C LYS A 187 26.02 9.80 41.08
N LYS A 188 26.39 10.94 41.67
CA LYS A 188 27.74 11.53 41.69
C LYS A 188 28.64 10.74 42.64
N ARG A 189 29.94 10.77 42.31
CA ARG A 189 31.13 10.75 43.15
C ARG A 189 31.72 9.39 43.59
N GLY A 190 32.99 9.26 43.18
CA GLY A 190 33.99 8.41 43.84
C GLY A 190 35.32 8.49 43.10
N LYS A 191 36.13 9.50 43.47
CA LYS A 191 37.52 9.74 43.07
C LYS A 191 38.44 8.79 43.86
N ARG A 192 39.44 8.19 43.20
CA ARG A 192 40.78 7.74 43.65
C ARG A 192 41.16 6.56 42.74
N GLY A 193 42.30 6.46 42.11
CA GLY A 193 43.62 6.99 42.34
C GLY A 193 44.58 5.95 41.86
N ASN A 194 45.41 6.38 40.90
CA ASN A 194 46.84 6.10 40.84
C ASN A 194 47.41 4.80 40.21
N LYS A 195 48.33 5.09 39.29
CA LYS A 195 49.63 4.46 38.94
C LYS A 195 49.64 3.27 37.97
N SER A 196 50.18 3.55 36.81
CA SER A 196 51.60 3.39 36.35
C SER A 196 51.86 2.09 35.57
N GLY A 197 52.54 2.23 34.43
CA GLY A 197 53.29 1.19 33.74
C GLY A 197 53.01 1.22 32.22
N LYS A 198 53.62 1.99 31.44
CA LYS A 198 54.93 2.14 30.81
C LYS A 198 55.31 0.99 29.87
N LYS A 199 55.67 1.39 28.67
CA LYS A 199 56.49 0.74 27.63
C LYS A 199 55.74 -0.17 26.67
N SER A 200 55.95 -0.11 25.41
CA SER A 200 56.89 0.42 24.42
C SER A 200 56.77 -0.44 23.18
N SER A 201 56.85 0.27 22.06
CA SER A 201 57.57 -0.06 20.83
C SER A 201 57.10 -1.30 20.04
N THR A 202 57.06 -1.33 18.77
CA THR A 202 57.76 -0.75 17.64
C THR A 202 57.13 -1.24 16.33
N LYS A 203 56.88 -0.34 15.36
CA LYS A 203 57.45 -0.28 14.03
C LYS A 203 57.49 -1.52 13.15
N LYS A 204 56.87 -1.44 11.97
CA LYS A 204 57.42 -1.51 10.60
C LYS A 204 56.25 -1.81 9.63
N ALA A 205 55.88 -0.99 8.68
CA ALA A 205 56.48 -0.50 7.45
C ALA A 205 56.82 -1.64 6.41
N GLY A 206 56.19 -1.51 5.24
CA GLY A 206 56.52 -2.27 4.03
C GLY A 206 55.31 -2.29 3.11
N LYS A 207 55.04 -1.47 2.24
CA LYS A 207 55.46 -0.90 0.96
C LYS A 207 55.59 -1.93 -0.19
N LYS A 208 54.91 -1.56 -1.28
CA LYS A 208 55.10 -1.94 -2.71
C LYS A 208 54.48 -3.28 -3.15
N LYS A 209 53.99 -3.45 -4.40
CA LYS A 209 53.98 -2.76 -5.72
C LYS A 209 52.93 -3.45 -6.56
N ALA A 210 52.06 -2.80 -7.31
CA ALA A 210 52.06 -2.58 -8.77
C ALA A 210 52.35 -3.77 -9.70
N GLY A 211 51.49 -3.95 -10.69
CA GLY A 211 51.61 -4.75 -11.90
C GLY A 211 50.21 -5.15 -12.37
N ARG A 212 49.55 -4.58 -13.27
CA ARG A 212 49.55 -4.31 -14.71
C ARG A 212 49.63 -5.58 -15.56
N ARG A 213 48.65 -5.68 -16.43
CA ARG A 213 48.50 -6.43 -17.69
C ARG A 213 47.95 -7.85 -17.65
N GLY A 214 47.00 -7.96 -18.52
CA GLY A 214 46.40 -9.10 -19.17
C GLY A 214 45.01 -8.73 -19.65
#